data_eb41e849a121f674f01bc866e0121b24
#
_entry.id   eb41e849a121f674f01bc866e0121b24
#
_cell.length_a   1.000
_cell.length_b   1.000
_cell.length_c   1.000
_cell.angle_alpha   90.00
_cell.angle_beta   90.00
_cell.angle_gamma   90.00
#
_symmetry.space_group_name_H-M   'P 1'
#
loop_
_entity.id
_entity.type
_entity.pdbx_description
1 polymer ?
#
loop_
_entity_poly.entity_id
_entity_poly.type
_entity_poly.pdbx_seq_one_letter_code
_entity_poly.pdbx_strand_id
1 'polypeptide(L)'
;MQLRELRSQDIPLIWKINEQGLPGTGKVSQQEIVELLRIAELTIGAFDGEQLVGFVLCFLPRTNYTSLNYAWFNQRYQDFLYVDRIAVSENYRNQTIGSLLYRQVISYAKQYNYPITAEVSLNPPNPGSMRFHQRFNFAEIGILNHQNKSVTMMMRDC
;
A
#
# COMPACT_ATOMS: atom_id res chain seq x y z
N MET A 1 -4.59 18.58 7.67
CA MET A 1 -4.66 17.16 7.33
C MET A 1 -4.23 16.35 8.54
N GLN A 2 -5.07 15.44 8.99
CA GLN A 2 -4.82 14.64 10.18
C GLN A 2 -4.63 13.19 9.79
N LEU A 3 -3.63 12.51 10.37
CA LEU A 3 -3.41 11.08 10.18
C LEU A 3 -3.85 10.35 11.45
N ARG A 4 -4.56 9.25 11.29
CA ARG A 4 -4.91 8.36 12.40
C ARG A 4 -5.09 6.93 11.92
N GLU A 5 -5.13 6.01 12.89
CA GLU A 5 -5.42 4.60 12.62
C GLU A 5 -6.83 4.44 12.05
N LEU A 6 -6.96 3.55 11.07
CA LEU A 6 -8.25 3.22 10.47
C LEU A 6 -9.08 2.36 11.43
N ARG A 7 -10.39 2.52 11.34
CA ARG A 7 -11.36 1.81 12.19
C ARG A 7 -12.41 1.15 11.31
N SER A 8 -13.18 0.24 11.91
CA SER A 8 -14.23 -0.47 11.17
C SER A 8 -15.25 0.48 10.56
N GLN A 9 -15.54 1.61 11.21
CA GLN A 9 -16.47 2.62 10.68
C GLN A 9 -15.97 3.28 9.41
N ASP A 10 -14.68 3.20 9.11
CA ASP A 10 -14.08 3.80 7.91
C ASP A 10 -14.20 2.92 6.68
N ILE A 11 -14.61 1.66 6.83
CA ILE A 11 -14.59 0.66 5.75
C ILE A 11 -15.34 1.09 4.49
N PRO A 12 -16.55 1.66 4.56
CA PRO A 12 -17.22 2.10 3.34
C PRO A 12 -16.44 3.14 2.55
N LEU A 13 -15.76 4.07 3.24
CA LEU A 13 -14.94 5.10 2.58
C LEU A 13 -13.63 4.53 2.06
N ILE A 14 -13.00 3.59 2.79
CA ILE A 14 -11.82 2.88 2.31
C ILE A 14 -12.16 2.17 0.99
N TRP A 15 -13.28 1.45 0.96
CA TRP A 15 -13.71 0.75 -0.23
C TRP A 15 -13.94 1.70 -1.39
N LYS A 16 -14.61 2.82 -1.15
CA LYS A 16 -14.89 3.82 -2.19
C LYS A 16 -13.59 4.37 -2.79
N ILE A 17 -12.62 4.71 -1.94
CA ILE A 17 -11.33 5.23 -2.41
C ILE A 17 -10.57 4.15 -3.18
N ASN A 18 -10.62 2.89 -2.72
CA ASN A 18 -9.99 1.78 -3.43
C ASN A 18 -10.59 1.60 -4.82
N GLU A 19 -11.91 1.71 -4.96
CA GLU A 19 -12.59 1.60 -6.26
C GLU A 19 -12.14 2.71 -7.22
N GLN A 20 -11.90 3.91 -6.72
CA GLN A 20 -11.38 5.02 -7.52
C GLN A 20 -9.97 4.76 -8.02
N GLY A 21 -9.21 3.91 -7.34
CA GLY A 21 -7.83 3.59 -7.70
C GLY A 21 -7.66 2.42 -8.65
N LEU A 22 -8.75 1.74 -9.00
CA LEU A 22 -8.66 0.60 -9.92
C LEU A 22 -8.23 1.06 -11.31
N PRO A 23 -7.44 0.26 -12.02
CA PRO A 23 -6.89 -1.04 -11.65
C PRO A 23 -5.55 -0.99 -10.90
N GLY A 24 -5.07 0.19 -10.52
CA GLY A 24 -3.79 0.36 -9.81
C GLY A 24 -3.74 -0.35 -8.47
N THR A 25 -4.84 -0.31 -7.71
CA THR A 25 -5.03 -1.16 -6.53
C THR A 25 -5.83 -2.39 -6.95
N GLY A 26 -5.70 -3.47 -6.18
CA GLY A 26 -6.51 -4.66 -6.41
C GLY A 26 -7.96 -4.44 -6.00
N LYS A 27 -8.89 -5.03 -6.75
CA LYS A 27 -10.31 -4.96 -6.41
C LYS A 27 -10.59 -5.79 -5.16
N VAL A 28 -11.30 -5.21 -4.21
CA VAL A 28 -11.73 -5.87 -2.97
C VAL A 28 -13.14 -5.49 -2.63
N SER A 29 -13.84 -6.38 -1.93
CA SER A 29 -15.14 -6.10 -1.33
C SER A 29 -14.95 -5.42 0.02
N GLN A 30 -16.03 -4.86 0.57
CA GLN A 30 -15.98 -4.32 1.93
C GLN A 30 -15.68 -5.41 2.95
N GLN A 31 -16.22 -6.62 2.75
CA GLN A 31 -15.94 -7.76 3.63
C GLN A 31 -14.46 -8.14 3.61
N GLU A 32 -13.84 -8.11 2.44
CA GLU A 32 -12.41 -8.37 2.34
C GLU A 32 -11.58 -7.29 3.04
N ILE A 33 -12.01 -6.03 3.03
CA ILE A 33 -11.35 -4.96 3.77
C ILE A 33 -11.41 -5.21 5.27
N VAL A 34 -12.51 -5.75 5.79
CA VAL A 34 -12.60 -6.15 7.21
C VAL A 34 -11.44 -7.09 7.56
N GLU A 35 -11.20 -8.11 6.72
CA GLU A 35 -10.11 -9.06 6.95
C GLU A 35 -8.75 -8.41 6.81
N LEU A 36 -8.56 -7.54 5.82
CA LEU A 36 -7.30 -6.84 5.63
C LEU A 36 -6.95 -5.98 6.86
N LEU A 37 -7.92 -5.24 7.40
CA LEU A 37 -7.70 -4.43 8.59
C LEU A 37 -7.36 -5.29 9.81
N ARG A 38 -7.94 -6.47 9.89
CA ARG A 38 -7.72 -7.36 11.03
C ARG A 38 -6.28 -7.89 11.07
N ILE A 39 -5.70 -8.22 9.92
CA ILE A 39 -4.37 -8.83 9.84
C ILE A 39 -3.25 -7.82 9.56
N ALA A 40 -3.57 -6.60 9.17
CA ALA A 40 -2.57 -5.58 8.85
C ALA A 40 -1.82 -5.13 10.12
N GLU A 41 -0.52 -4.92 9.97
CA GLU A 41 0.30 -4.37 11.04
C GLU A 41 0.10 -2.87 11.17
N LEU A 42 -0.03 -2.17 10.05
CA LEU A 42 -0.14 -0.72 10.02
C LEU A 42 -1.31 -0.32 9.12
N THR A 43 -2.24 0.44 9.68
CA THR A 43 -3.40 0.95 8.97
C THR A 43 -3.52 2.44 9.26
N ILE A 44 -3.26 3.27 8.26
CA ILE A 44 -3.26 4.72 8.45
C ILE A 44 -4.22 5.36 7.46
N GLY A 45 -5.05 6.26 7.97
CA GLY A 45 -5.91 7.10 7.16
C GLY A 45 -5.50 8.56 7.25
N ALA A 46 -5.65 9.27 6.14
CA ALA A 46 -5.50 10.71 6.08
C ALA A 46 -6.90 11.33 6.03
N PHE A 47 -7.14 12.32 6.87
CA PHE A 47 -8.47 12.91 7.05
C PHE A 47 -8.43 14.42 6.85
N ASP A 48 -9.39 14.91 6.09
CA ASP A 48 -9.71 16.34 6.00
C ASP A 48 -10.95 16.54 6.87
N GLY A 49 -10.73 17.08 8.09
CA GLY A 49 -11.77 17.05 9.11
C GLY A 49 -12.13 15.61 9.47
N GLU A 50 -13.39 15.24 9.28
CA GLU A 50 -13.87 13.87 9.55
C GLU A 50 -13.89 13.02 8.29
N GLN A 51 -13.54 13.58 7.14
CA GLN A 51 -13.60 12.87 5.86
C GLN A 51 -12.30 12.15 5.56
N LEU A 52 -12.38 10.84 5.35
CA LEU A 52 -11.23 10.06 4.88
C LEU A 52 -10.93 10.44 3.44
N VAL A 53 -9.67 10.80 3.16
CA VAL A 53 -9.25 11.22 1.82
C VAL A 53 -8.10 10.38 1.27
N GLY A 54 -7.54 9.49 2.06
CA GLY A 54 -6.49 8.56 1.62
C GLY A 54 -6.18 7.56 2.70
N PHE A 55 -5.53 6.45 2.33
CA PHE A 55 -5.16 5.43 3.30
C PHE A 55 -4.00 4.59 2.80
N VAL A 56 -3.35 3.89 3.74
CA VAL A 56 -2.30 2.91 3.44
C VAL A 56 -2.46 1.72 4.38
N LEU A 57 -2.28 0.52 3.85
CA LEU A 57 -2.29 -0.74 4.60
C LEU A 57 -0.97 -1.45 4.42
N CYS A 58 -0.35 -1.87 5.52
CA CYS A 58 0.93 -2.58 5.51
C CYS A 58 0.85 -3.87 6.31
N PHE A 59 1.56 -4.90 5.85
CA PHE A 59 1.59 -6.22 6.50
C PHE A 59 3.02 -6.61 6.86
N LEU A 60 3.16 -7.28 8.00
CA LEU A 60 4.38 -7.99 8.34
C LEU A 60 4.46 -9.30 7.55
N PRO A 61 5.66 -9.93 7.47
CA PRO A 61 5.81 -11.19 6.74
C PRO A 61 4.98 -12.31 7.35
N ARG A 62 4.61 -13.26 6.52
CA ARG A 62 4.02 -14.56 6.91
C ARG A 62 2.72 -14.46 7.71
N THR A 63 1.88 -13.48 7.35
CA THR A 63 0.48 -13.46 7.80
C THR A 63 -0.38 -14.35 6.91
N ASN A 64 -1.66 -14.47 7.22
CA ASN A 64 -2.62 -15.26 6.44
C ASN A 64 -3.09 -14.60 5.15
N TYR A 65 -2.51 -13.48 4.79
CA TYR A 65 -2.88 -12.78 3.56
C TYR A 65 -2.45 -13.59 2.33
N THR A 66 -3.40 -13.90 1.44
CA THR A 66 -3.15 -14.69 0.24
C THR A 66 -3.04 -13.76 -0.97
N SER A 67 -1.83 -13.41 -1.33
CA SER A 67 -1.52 -12.58 -2.50
C SER A 67 -0.25 -13.13 -3.12
N LEU A 68 -0.22 -13.28 -4.44
CA LEU A 68 0.98 -13.74 -5.16
C LEU A 68 2.13 -12.75 -4.98
N ASN A 69 1.84 -11.47 -4.98
CA ASN A 69 2.87 -10.43 -4.78
C ASN A 69 3.48 -10.53 -3.37
N TYR A 70 2.62 -10.63 -2.37
CA TYR A 70 3.05 -10.77 -0.98
C TYR A 70 3.86 -12.06 -0.78
N ALA A 71 3.40 -13.18 -1.35
CA ALA A 71 4.09 -14.46 -1.28
C ALA A 71 5.49 -14.39 -1.88
N TRP A 72 5.66 -13.63 -2.98
CA TRP A 72 6.96 -13.44 -3.61
C TRP A 72 8.00 -12.88 -2.63
N PHE A 73 7.61 -11.88 -1.85
CA PHE A 73 8.48 -11.29 -0.83
C PHE A 73 8.71 -12.26 0.33
N ASN A 74 7.67 -12.96 0.79
CA ASN A 74 7.78 -13.94 1.87
C ASN A 74 8.78 -15.06 1.57
N GLN A 75 8.91 -15.44 0.31
CA GLN A 75 9.82 -16.49 -0.12
C GLN A 75 11.28 -16.04 -0.16
N ARG A 76 11.53 -14.73 -0.25
CA ARG A 76 12.86 -14.17 -0.51
C ARG A 76 13.47 -13.42 0.66
N TYR A 77 12.65 -12.87 1.54
CA TYR A 77 13.13 -12.01 2.62
C TYR A 77 12.56 -12.43 3.95
N GLN A 78 13.40 -12.34 5.00
CA GLN A 78 13.01 -12.70 6.37
C GLN A 78 12.14 -11.61 6.99
N ASP A 79 12.57 -10.36 6.90
CA ASP A 79 11.92 -9.23 7.53
C ASP A 79 11.64 -8.14 6.51
N PHE A 80 10.44 -7.61 6.54
CA PHE A 80 10.03 -6.47 5.71
C PHE A 80 8.67 -5.96 6.18
N LEU A 81 8.37 -4.73 5.82
CA LEU A 81 7.04 -4.16 5.94
C LEU A 81 6.48 -4.02 4.52
N TYR A 82 5.44 -4.76 4.21
CA TYR A 82 4.87 -4.81 2.88
C TYR A 82 3.72 -3.81 2.76
N VAL A 83 3.84 -2.86 1.83
CA VAL A 83 2.75 -1.94 1.49
C VAL A 83 1.83 -2.65 0.51
N ASP A 84 0.71 -3.16 1.00
CA ASP A 84 -0.27 -3.86 0.16
C ASP A 84 -0.99 -2.89 -0.76
N ARG A 85 -1.44 -1.76 -0.20
CA ARG A 85 -2.12 -0.74 -0.99
C ARG A 85 -2.02 0.62 -0.33
N ILE A 86 -1.90 1.62 -1.19
CA ILE A 86 -2.00 3.03 -0.82
C ILE A 86 -2.88 3.68 -1.87
N ALA A 87 -3.86 4.46 -1.43
CA ALA A 87 -4.77 5.12 -2.35
C ALA A 87 -5.20 6.46 -1.79
N VAL A 88 -5.43 7.41 -2.69
CA VAL A 88 -5.87 8.77 -2.37
C VAL A 88 -7.14 9.05 -3.15
N SER A 89 -8.14 9.65 -2.49
CA SER A 89 -9.38 10.06 -3.13
C SER A 89 -9.09 10.92 -4.36
N GLU A 90 -9.83 10.68 -5.44
CA GLU A 90 -9.57 11.35 -6.73
C GLU A 90 -9.61 12.87 -6.64
N ASN A 91 -10.44 13.42 -5.73
CA ASN A 91 -10.54 14.87 -5.54
C ASN A 91 -9.37 15.46 -4.74
N TYR A 92 -8.52 14.60 -4.15
CA TYR A 92 -7.40 15.02 -3.32
C TYR A 92 -6.06 14.61 -3.88
N ARG A 93 -6.01 14.12 -5.11
CA ARG A 93 -4.75 13.74 -5.76
C ARG A 93 -3.92 14.98 -6.06
N ASN A 94 -2.60 14.80 -6.14
CA ASN A 94 -1.62 15.87 -6.39
C ASN A 94 -1.57 16.91 -5.25
N GLN A 95 -1.97 16.52 -4.02
CA GLN A 95 -1.92 17.36 -2.84
C GLN A 95 -0.98 16.79 -1.77
N THR A 96 -0.03 15.97 -2.16
CA THR A 96 1.00 15.37 -1.29
C THR A 96 0.49 14.40 -0.22
N ILE A 97 -0.77 13.97 -0.29
CA ILE A 97 -1.34 13.06 0.70
C ILE A 97 -0.65 11.71 0.69
N GLY A 98 -0.38 11.16 -0.49
CA GLY A 98 0.39 9.92 -0.63
C GLY A 98 1.75 10.03 0.03
N SER A 99 2.41 11.17 -0.12
CA SER A 99 3.71 11.42 0.52
C SER A 99 3.61 11.48 2.03
N LEU A 100 2.55 12.10 2.57
CA LEU A 100 2.31 12.12 4.02
C LEU A 100 2.13 10.69 4.56
N LEU A 101 1.36 9.87 3.86
CA LEU A 101 1.14 8.48 4.25
C LEU A 101 2.45 7.70 4.23
N TYR A 102 3.24 7.82 3.15
CA TYR A 102 4.52 7.10 3.05
C TYR A 102 5.54 7.56 4.07
N ARG A 103 5.57 8.84 4.43
CA ARG A 103 6.46 9.31 5.50
C ARG A 103 6.14 8.63 6.82
N GLN A 104 4.86 8.39 7.08
CA GLN A 104 4.44 7.69 8.30
C GLN A 104 4.85 6.22 8.25
N VAL A 105 4.70 5.57 7.10
CA VAL A 105 5.15 4.19 6.90
C VAL A 105 6.67 4.09 7.11
N ILE A 106 7.43 5.01 6.53
CA ILE A 106 8.89 5.06 6.65
C ILE A 106 9.31 5.26 8.11
N SER A 107 8.64 6.16 8.82
CA SER A 107 8.92 6.41 10.23
C SER A 107 8.72 5.14 11.07
N TYR A 108 7.62 4.43 10.82
CA TYR A 108 7.35 3.16 11.48
C TYR A 108 8.42 2.10 11.16
N ALA A 109 8.75 1.97 9.88
CA ALA A 109 9.74 0.98 9.43
C ALA A 109 11.13 1.24 10.04
N LYS A 110 11.53 2.51 10.13
CA LYS A 110 12.82 2.88 10.75
C LYS A 110 12.86 2.50 12.22
N GLN A 111 11.76 2.64 12.92
CA GLN A 111 11.68 2.32 14.34
C GLN A 111 12.00 0.84 14.61
N TYR A 112 11.64 -0.04 13.68
CA TYR A 112 11.83 -1.48 13.82
C TYR A 112 12.89 -2.07 12.89
N ASN A 113 13.58 -1.23 12.14
CA ASN A 113 14.61 -1.65 11.17
C ASN A 113 14.03 -2.55 10.06
N TYR A 114 12.84 -2.27 9.60
CA TYR A 114 12.24 -3.01 8.48
C TYR A 114 12.56 -2.35 7.14
N PRO A 115 13.06 -3.10 6.14
CA PRO A 115 12.95 -2.63 4.77
C PRO A 115 11.47 -2.59 4.37
N ILE A 116 11.13 -1.73 3.42
CA ILE A 116 9.77 -1.59 2.94
C ILE A 116 9.68 -2.20 1.55
N THR A 117 8.66 -3.03 1.32
CA THR A 117 8.43 -3.65 0.02
C THR A 117 7.09 -3.21 -0.55
N ALA A 118 7.01 -3.15 -1.86
CA ALA A 118 5.80 -2.82 -2.59
C ALA A 118 5.93 -3.29 -4.03
N GLU A 119 4.83 -3.35 -4.76
CA GLU A 119 4.88 -3.60 -6.19
C GLU A 119 4.23 -2.44 -6.96
N VAL A 120 4.70 -2.24 -8.19
CA VAL A 120 4.15 -1.27 -9.13
C VAL A 120 3.81 -1.99 -10.41
N SER A 121 2.62 -1.77 -10.93
CA SER A 121 2.18 -2.41 -12.17
C SER A 121 3.12 -2.04 -13.32
N LEU A 122 3.63 -3.06 -14.01
CA LEU A 122 4.47 -2.93 -15.19
C LEU A 122 3.65 -3.10 -16.47
N ASN A 123 2.72 -4.03 -16.47
CA ASN A 123 1.79 -4.26 -17.55
C ASN A 123 0.40 -4.54 -16.97
N PRO A 124 -0.54 -3.61 -17.05
CA PRO A 124 -0.42 -2.28 -17.68
C PRO A 124 0.54 -1.36 -16.90
N PRO A 125 1.22 -0.43 -17.60
CA PRO A 125 2.19 0.44 -16.93
C PRO A 125 1.52 1.47 -16.03
N ASN A 126 2.20 1.82 -14.93
CA ASN A 126 1.79 2.86 -14.02
C ASN A 126 2.99 3.79 -13.74
N PRO A 127 3.33 4.68 -14.70
CA PRO A 127 4.52 5.52 -14.57
C PRO A 127 4.45 6.50 -13.41
N GLY A 128 3.26 6.96 -13.05
CA GLY A 128 3.08 7.85 -11.90
C GLY A 128 3.47 7.18 -10.59
N SER A 129 3.00 5.95 -10.38
CA SER A 129 3.35 5.17 -9.20
C SER A 129 4.83 4.82 -9.19
N MET A 130 5.41 4.49 -10.35
CA MET A 130 6.84 4.21 -10.44
C MET A 130 7.67 5.42 -10.01
N ARG A 131 7.36 6.60 -10.54
CA ARG A 131 8.06 7.83 -10.16
C ARG A 131 7.89 8.14 -8.66
N PHE A 132 6.70 7.91 -8.13
CA PHE A 132 6.41 8.13 -6.71
C PHE A 132 7.32 7.26 -5.83
N HIS A 133 7.41 5.95 -6.15
CA HIS A 133 8.25 5.03 -5.39
C HIS A 133 9.73 5.35 -5.53
N GLN A 134 10.17 5.71 -6.74
CA GLN A 134 11.56 6.10 -6.96
C GLN A 134 11.95 7.34 -6.15
N ARG A 135 11.05 8.30 -6.01
CA ARG A 135 11.31 9.49 -5.16
C ARG A 135 11.50 9.11 -3.69
N PHE A 136 10.92 8.02 -3.24
CA PHE A 136 11.10 7.53 -1.87
C PHE A 136 12.23 6.49 -1.77
N ASN A 137 13.12 6.46 -2.75
CA ASN A 137 14.31 5.61 -2.76
C ASN A 137 14.02 4.11 -2.84
N PHE A 138 12.90 3.72 -3.41
CA PHE A 138 12.64 2.33 -3.74
C PHE A 138 13.46 1.94 -4.96
N ALA A 139 14.06 0.75 -4.92
CA ALA A 139 14.78 0.15 -6.04
C ALA A 139 14.00 -1.05 -6.57
N GLU A 140 14.16 -1.30 -7.86
CA GLU A 140 13.58 -2.50 -8.48
C GLU A 140 14.40 -3.72 -8.08
N ILE A 141 13.72 -4.79 -7.60
CA ILE A 141 14.39 -6.00 -7.15
C ILE A 141 13.91 -7.25 -7.88
N GLY A 142 12.94 -7.12 -8.77
CA GLY A 142 12.46 -8.24 -9.57
C GLY A 142 11.19 -7.90 -10.31
N ILE A 143 10.73 -8.87 -11.08
CA ILE A 143 9.48 -8.78 -11.83
C ILE A 143 8.71 -10.06 -11.58
N LEU A 144 7.41 -9.93 -11.32
CA LEU A 144 6.50 -11.06 -11.18
C LEU A 144 5.46 -11.00 -12.29
N ASN A 145 5.35 -12.07 -13.05
CA ASN A 145 4.35 -12.20 -14.10
C ASN A 145 3.24 -13.10 -13.60
N HIS A 146 1.99 -12.65 -13.75
CA HIS A 146 0.86 -13.51 -13.52
C HIS A 146 -0.21 -13.31 -14.58
N GLN A 147 -0.49 -14.37 -15.31
CA GLN A 147 -1.45 -14.38 -16.41
C GLN A 147 -1.19 -13.23 -17.39
N ASN A 148 -2.11 -12.27 -17.49
CA ASN A 148 -2.01 -11.14 -18.41
C ASN A 148 -1.44 -9.89 -17.78
N LYS A 149 -0.84 -10.02 -16.59
CA LYS A 149 -0.37 -8.87 -15.80
C LYS A 149 1.06 -9.12 -15.35
N SER A 150 1.86 -8.06 -15.27
CA SER A 150 3.17 -8.13 -14.62
C SER A 150 3.36 -6.94 -13.71
N VAL A 151 4.12 -7.15 -12.64
CA VAL A 151 4.41 -6.12 -11.64
C VAL A 151 5.91 -6.06 -11.38
N THR A 152 6.41 -4.85 -11.15
CA THR A 152 7.78 -4.63 -10.69
C THR A 152 7.78 -4.71 -9.18
N MET A 153 8.63 -5.58 -8.64
CA MET A 153 8.81 -5.74 -7.20
C MET A 153 9.86 -4.75 -6.73
N MET A 154 9.55 -4.00 -5.69
CA MET A 154 10.39 -2.89 -5.24
C MET A 154 10.69 -2.98 -3.75
N MET A 155 11.85 -2.45 -3.36
CA MET A 155 12.26 -2.43 -1.96
C MET A 155 12.98 -1.13 -1.64
N ARG A 156 12.72 -0.60 -0.47
CA ARG A 156 13.44 0.51 0.14
C ARG A 156 14.12 0.02 1.40
N ASP A 157 15.43 0.20 1.50
CA ASP A 157 16.15 -0.12 2.73
C ASP A 157 15.74 0.84 3.85
N CYS A 158 15.76 0.36 5.07
CA CYS A 158 15.38 1.18 6.23
C CYS A 158 16.49 2.19 6.61
#